data_fbf292a77d7115dc8f3535f56a512de5
#
_entry.id   fbf292a77d7115dc8f3535f56a512de5
#
_cell.length_a   1.000
_cell.length_b   1.000
_cell.length_c   1.000
_cell.angle_alpha   90.00
_cell.angle_beta   90.00
_cell.angle_gamma   90.00
#
_symmetry.space_group_name_H-M   'P 1'
#
loop_
_entity.id
_entity.type
_entity.pdbx_description
1 polymer ?
#
loop_
_entity_poly.entity_id
_entity_poly.type
_entity_poly.pdbx_seq_one_letter_code
_entity_poly.pdbx_strand_id
1 'polypeptide(L)'
;NKNNSYLQFTCVDIPEEGPYELKIFTNDPTGRPLDIQINNYAKTYINVNKSEGKWDQLPTAETSVLVWLDKGLNTISFTESCRYDGPNIDKIEIHETDQTMEKPDIEKPYPESCKEIDEYKISFMGSSVCYGTGATNDYGYAYIYTDLLKQRKQENIGKDWTTSNISIGGNTTQMVLDRWERDLLRDCGRYVFYGLSLGNERNNGTQTDQAAKNYEKGMKQLIRQADSVGIV
;
A
#
# COMPACT_ATOMS: atom_id res chain seq x y z
N ASN A 1 -11.71 -2.84 -14.40
CA ASN A 1 -10.75 -3.55 -13.52
C ASN A 1 -9.50 -2.70 -13.38
N LYS A 2 -9.50 -1.78 -12.40
CA LYS A 2 -8.34 -0.93 -12.10
C LYS A 2 -7.50 -1.44 -10.92
N ASN A 3 -7.74 -2.64 -10.45
CA ASN A 3 -7.10 -3.16 -9.27
C ASN A 3 -6.11 -4.25 -9.67
N ASN A 4 -4.85 -4.00 -9.47
CA ASN A 4 -3.63 -4.75 -9.74
C ASN A 4 -2.90 -4.35 -11.02
N SER A 5 -2.73 -3.05 -11.26
CA SER A 5 -1.75 -2.62 -12.25
C SER A 5 -0.37 -3.02 -11.75
N TYR A 6 0.32 -3.86 -12.50
CA TYR A 6 1.73 -4.12 -12.26
C TYR A 6 2.50 -3.99 -13.56
N LEU A 7 3.72 -3.56 -13.45
CA LEU A 7 4.69 -3.54 -14.55
C LEU A 7 5.85 -4.45 -14.14
N GLN A 8 6.25 -5.34 -15.01
CA GLN A 8 7.31 -6.28 -14.73
C GLN A 8 8.32 -6.32 -15.87
N PHE A 9 9.58 -6.16 -15.50
CA PHE A 9 10.72 -6.40 -16.38
C PHE A 9 11.29 -7.77 -16.03
N THR A 10 11.27 -8.67 -16.97
CA THR A 10 11.84 -10.02 -16.83
C THR A 10 13.13 -10.14 -17.61
N CYS A 11 13.95 -11.14 -17.26
CA CYS A 11 15.21 -11.43 -17.95
C CYS A 11 16.23 -10.25 -17.89
N VAL A 12 16.23 -9.51 -16.80
CA VAL A 12 17.28 -8.50 -16.53
C VAL A 12 18.54 -9.23 -16.13
N ASP A 13 19.52 -9.32 -17.05
CA ASP A 13 20.75 -10.08 -16.85
C ASP A 13 21.83 -9.22 -16.18
N ILE A 14 22.34 -9.70 -15.05
CA ILE A 14 23.28 -8.99 -14.20
C ILE A 14 24.56 -9.82 -14.07
N PRO A 15 25.75 -9.22 -14.36
CA PRO A 15 26.99 -9.98 -14.40
C PRO A 15 27.49 -10.44 -13.03
N GLU A 16 27.27 -9.64 -11.99
CA GLU A 16 27.71 -9.92 -10.61
C GLU A 16 26.60 -9.59 -9.61
N GLU A 17 26.38 -10.43 -8.59
CA GLU A 17 25.41 -10.13 -7.54
C GLU A 17 25.88 -8.99 -6.65
N GLY A 18 24.94 -8.17 -6.21
CA GLY A 18 25.25 -7.06 -5.31
C GLY A 18 24.22 -5.92 -5.34
N PRO A 19 24.58 -4.81 -4.66
CA PRO A 19 23.78 -3.60 -4.71
C PRO A 19 23.94 -2.89 -6.05
N TYR A 20 22.82 -2.38 -6.56
CA TYR A 20 22.72 -1.55 -7.76
C TYR A 20 21.84 -0.35 -7.52
N GLU A 21 22.14 0.76 -8.18
CA GLU A 21 21.26 1.92 -8.21
C GLU A 21 20.22 1.71 -9.32
N LEU A 22 18.95 1.57 -8.94
CA LEU A 22 17.82 1.54 -9.85
C LEU A 22 17.24 2.95 -9.98
N LYS A 23 17.37 3.53 -11.17
CA LYS A 23 16.77 4.81 -11.53
C LYS A 23 15.44 4.59 -12.21
N ILE A 24 14.41 5.24 -11.70
CA ILE A 24 13.05 5.14 -12.20
C ILE A 24 12.63 6.53 -12.68
N PHE A 25 12.28 6.62 -13.95
CA PHE A 25 11.83 7.86 -14.57
C PHE A 25 10.31 7.83 -14.65
N THR A 26 9.67 8.78 -14.00
CA THR A 26 8.21 8.82 -13.90
C THR A 26 7.65 10.15 -14.36
N ASN A 27 6.50 10.09 -14.99
CA ASN A 27 5.66 11.25 -15.22
C ASN A 27 4.53 11.25 -14.19
N ASP A 28 4.80 11.86 -13.05
CA ASP A 28 3.86 11.97 -11.94
C ASP A 28 4.00 13.30 -11.21
N PRO A 29 3.12 14.28 -11.48
CA PRO A 29 3.15 15.58 -10.83
C PRO A 29 2.77 15.52 -9.34
N THR A 30 2.28 14.39 -8.85
CA THR A 30 1.83 14.22 -7.47
C THR A 30 2.83 13.49 -6.57
N GLY A 31 3.75 12.71 -7.14
CA GLY A 31 4.75 11.93 -6.42
C GLY A 31 4.12 10.73 -5.71
N ARG A 32 3.37 9.91 -6.46
CA ARG A 32 2.70 8.74 -5.91
C ARG A 32 3.68 7.66 -5.47
N PRO A 33 3.32 6.91 -4.44
CA PRO A 33 4.14 5.80 -3.96
C PRO A 33 4.12 4.61 -4.92
N LEU A 34 5.17 3.82 -4.85
CA LEU A 34 5.41 2.65 -5.66
C LEU A 34 6.05 1.55 -4.81
N ASP A 35 5.56 0.32 -4.94
CA ASP A 35 6.22 -0.86 -4.40
C ASP A 35 7.12 -1.49 -5.46
N ILE A 36 8.37 -1.73 -5.10
CA ILE A 36 9.37 -2.39 -5.94
C ILE A 36 9.66 -3.76 -5.35
N GLN A 37 9.62 -4.78 -6.17
CA GLN A 37 10.05 -6.12 -5.79
C GLN A 37 11.08 -6.65 -6.80
N ILE A 38 12.22 -7.07 -6.30
CA ILE A 38 13.25 -7.76 -7.07
C ILE A 38 13.12 -9.26 -6.81
N ASN A 39 12.98 -10.04 -7.86
CA ASN A 39 12.80 -11.50 -7.75
C ASN A 39 11.69 -11.82 -6.72
N ASN A 40 12.04 -12.50 -5.65
CA ASN A 40 11.17 -12.84 -4.52
C ASN A 40 11.64 -12.20 -3.20
N TYR A 41 12.46 -11.16 -3.26
CA TYR A 41 12.85 -10.40 -2.07
C TYR A 41 11.70 -9.57 -1.51
N ALA A 42 11.86 -9.16 -0.27
CA ALA A 42 10.91 -8.27 0.39
C ALA A 42 10.73 -6.97 -0.43
N LYS A 43 9.49 -6.50 -0.51
CA LYS A 43 9.17 -5.28 -1.26
C LYS A 43 9.76 -4.05 -0.61
N THR A 44 10.25 -3.15 -1.44
CA THR A 44 10.70 -1.82 -1.05
C THR A 44 9.65 -0.80 -1.45
N TYR A 45 9.18 -0.03 -0.48
CA TYR A 45 8.26 1.08 -0.71
C TYR A 45 9.04 2.37 -0.94
N ILE A 46 8.69 3.10 -1.99
CA ILE A 46 9.28 4.41 -2.30
C ILE A 46 8.20 5.43 -2.66
N ASN A 47 8.50 6.71 -2.45
CA ASN A 47 7.76 7.81 -3.07
C ASN A 47 8.56 8.29 -4.27
N VAL A 48 7.95 8.32 -5.45
CA VAL A 48 8.63 8.88 -6.62
C VAL A 48 8.72 10.39 -6.54
N ASN A 49 9.76 10.95 -7.14
CA ASN A 49 9.91 12.40 -7.25
C ASN A 49 8.83 12.96 -8.18
N LYS A 50 8.34 14.15 -7.83
CA LYS A 50 7.32 14.83 -8.63
C LYS A 50 7.92 15.34 -9.94
N SER A 51 7.25 15.05 -11.06
CA SER A 51 7.58 15.69 -12.34
C SER A 51 7.06 17.13 -12.39
N GLU A 52 7.72 18.01 -13.15
CA GLU A 52 7.33 19.41 -13.31
C GLU A 52 6.17 19.60 -14.29
N GLY A 53 5.82 18.57 -15.05
CA GLY A 53 4.77 18.61 -16.09
C GLY A 53 3.38 18.22 -15.59
N LYS A 54 2.42 18.26 -16.52
CA LYS A 54 1.14 17.58 -16.37
C LYS A 54 1.32 16.10 -16.71
N TRP A 55 0.35 15.27 -16.35
CA TRP A 55 0.27 13.89 -16.83
C TRP A 55 0.49 13.86 -18.37
N ASP A 56 1.31 12.94 -18.83
CA ASP A 56 1.68 12.73 -20.23
C ASP A 56 2.60 13.79 -20.85
N GLN A 57 3.26 14.64 -20.08
CA GLN A 57 4.17 15.67 -20.57
C GLN A 57 5.58 15.50 -19.98
N LEU A 58 6.59 15.71 -20.83
CA LEU A 58 7.98 15.80 -20.38
C LEU A 58 8.24 17.17 -19.71
N PRO A 59 9.18 17.28 -18.77
CA PRO A 59 10.15 16.24 -18.41
C PRO A 59 9.61 15.24 -17.37
N THR A 60 10.16 14.02 -17.40
CA THR A 60 10.00 13.03 -16.33
C THR A 60 10.88 13.40 -15.13
N ALA A 61 10.49 12.94 -13.94
CA ALA A 61 11.32 13.03 -12.75
C ALA A 61 12.08 11.70 -12.55
N GLU A 62 13.33 11.80 -12.16
CA GLU A 62 14.17 10.67 -11.79
C GLU A 62 14.04 10.40 -10.29
N THR A 63 13.85 9.13 -9.92
CA THR A 63 13.91 8.65 -8.55
C THR A 63 14.89 7.50 -8.48
N SER A 64 15.92 7.63 -7.65
CA SER A 64 16.91 6.58 -7.43
C SER A 64 16.60 5.79 -6.17
N VAL A 65 16.80 4.47 -6.24
CA VAL A 65 16.67 3.56 -5.11
C VAL A 65 17.78 2.50 -5.19
N LEU A 66 18.34 2.16 -4.03
CA LEU A 66 19.29 1.06 -3.93
C LEU A 66 18.54 -0.26 -3.88
N VAL A 67 18.91 -1.20 -4.76
CA VAL A 67 18.30 -2.52 -4.86
C VAL A 67 19.40 -3.60 -4.88
N TRP A 68 19.07 -4.80 -4.40
CA TRP A 68 19.93 -5.97 -4.57
C TRP A 68 19.52 -6.74 -5.81
N LEU A 69 20.49 -7.05 -6.68
CA LEU A 69 20.30 -7.91 -7.84
C LEU A 69 21.17 -9.15 -7.72
N ASP A 70 20.62 -10.29 -8.07
CA ASP A 70 21.35 -11.55 -8.12
C ASP A 70 22.16 -11.65 -9.42
N LYS A 71 23.23 -12.42 -9.41
CA LYS A 71 23.95 -12.75 -10.64
C LYS A 71 23.03 -13.53 -11.60
N GLY A 72 23.02 -13.14 -12.88
CA GLY A 72 22.18 -13.72 -13.91
C GLY A 72 20.81 -13.05 -14.02
N LEU A 73 19.78 -13.82 -14.33
CA LEU A 73 18.48 -13.29 -14.69
C LEU A 73 17.67 -12.85 -13.48
N ASN A 74 17.28 -11.60 -13.47
CA ASN A 74 16.40 -10.99 -12.45
C ASN A 74 15.06 -10.59 -13.03
N THR A 75 14.09 -10.48 -12.12
CA THR A 75 12.78 -9.90 -12.36
C THR A 75 12.61 -8.67 -11.48
N ILE A 76 12.26 -7.54 -12.10
CA ILE A 76 11.96 -6.29 -11.40
C ILE A 76 10.48 -6.01 -11.57
N SER A 77 9.74 -6.01 -10.48
CA SER A 77 8.28 -5.79 -10.47
C SER A 77 7.95 -4.48 -9.78
N PHE A 78 7.07 -3.72 -10.39
CA PHE A 78 6.50 -2.51 -9.86
C PHE A 78 5.01 -2.73 -9.66
N THR A 79 4.54 -2.50 -8.44
CA THR A 79 3.12 -2.59 -8.12
C THR A 79 2.64 -1.27 -7.53
N GLU A 80 1.40 -0.92 -7.80
CA GLU A 80 0.78 0.19 -7.11
C GLU A 80 0.84 -0.06 -5.61
N SER A 81 1.17 0.97 -4.85
CA SER A 81 1.08 0.92 -3.39
C SER A 81 -0.40 0.93 -2.99
N CYS A 82 -0.71 0.30 -1.87
CA CYS A 82 -2.08 0.10 -1.37
C CYS A 82 -2.95 1.38 -1.26
N ARG A 83 -2.41 2.57 -1.44
CA ARG A 83 -3.15 3.85 -1.31
C ARG A 83 -3.43 4.57 -2.62
N TYR A 84 -2.68 4.29 -3.66
CA TYR A 84 -2.71 5.11 -4.88
C TYR A 84 -2.59 4.24 -6.12
N ASP A 85 -3.22 4.67 -7.21
CA ASP A 85 -2.80 4.22 -8.54
C ASP A 85 -1.30 4.51 -8.67
N GLY A 86 -0.53 3.59 -9.23
CA GLY A 86 0.91 3.78 -9.41
C GLY A 86 1.26 4.98 -10.31
N PRO A 87 2.48 5.48 -10.24
CA PRO A 87 2.97 6.52 -11.16
C PRO A 87 3.06 5.99 -12.59
N ASN A 88 3.03 6.89 -13.56
CA ASN A 88 3.35 6.52 -14.95
C ASN A 88 4.86 6.35 -15.07
N ILE A 89 5.33 5.11 -15.21
CA ILE A 89 6.73 4.80 -15.41
C ILE A 89 7.05 4.91 -16.89
N ASP A 90 8.03 5.75 -17.23
CA ASP A 90 8.53 5.95 -18.60
C ASP A 90 9.66 4.95 -18.92
N LYS A 91 10.67 4.91 -18.07
CA LYS A 91 11.80 3.98 -18.20
C LYS A 91 12.43 3.67 -16.85
N ILE A 92 13.27 2.63 -16.85
CA ILE A 92 14.20 2.34 -15.76
C ILE A 92 15.61 2.25 -16.29
N GLU A 93 16.59 2.55 -15.45
CA GLU A 93 18.01 2.32 -15.69
C GLU A 93 18.64 1.64 -14.48
N ILE A 94 19.60 0.79 -14.70
CA ILE A 94 20.34 0.07 -13.65
C ILE A 94 21.80 0.45 -13.76
N HIS A 95 22.37 0.93 -12.66
CA HIS A 95 23.75 1.38 -12.59
C HIS A 95 24.50 0.64 -11.49
N GLU A 96 25.76 0.33 -11.74
CA GLU A 96 26.69 -0.09 -10.69
C GLU A 96 26.84 1.02 -9.65
N THR A 97 27.06 0.65 -8.39
CA THR A 97 27.20 1.60 -7.29
C THR A 97 28.26 1.12 -6.29
N ASP A 98 28.95 2.08 -5.68
CA ASP A 98 29.85 1.81 -4.55
C ASP A 98 29.14 1.77 -3.20
N GLN A 99 27.82 2.00 -3.19
CA GLN A 99 27.03 1.91 -1.97
C GLN A 99 26.88 0.46 -1.52
N THR A 100 26.84 0.25 -0.23
CA THR A 100 26.65 -1.08 0.36
C THR A 100 25.26 -1.24 0.89
N MET A 101 24.67 -2.42 0.71
CA MET A 101 23.46 -2.86 1.37
C MET A 101 23.58 -4.35 1.71
N GLU A 102 22.86 -4.78 2.72
CA GLU A 102 22.71 -6.20 2.99
C GLU A 102 21.74 -6.82 1.98
N LYS A 103 21.97 -8.08 1.63
CA LYS A 103 21.05 -8.83 0.79
C LYS A 103 19.68 -8.92 1.47
N PRO A 104 18.62 -8.46 0.82
CA PRO A 104 17.30 -8.48 1.43
C PRO A 104 16.82 -9.91 1.73
N ASP A 105 16.02 -10.06 2.76
CA ASP A 105 15.31 -11.31 3.01
C ASP A 105 14.34 -11.64 1.87
N ILE A 106 14.16 -12.93 1.62
CA ILE A 106 13.09 -13.40 0.74
C ILE A 106 11.75 -12.98 1.36
N GLU A 107 10.87 -12.41 0.53
CA GLU A 107 9.51 -12.11 0.99
C GLU A 107 8.87 -13.41 1.48
N LYS A 108 8.71 -13.51 2.79
CA LYS A 108 7.97 -14.62 3.37
C LYS A 108 6.54 -14.53 2.82
N PRO A 109 5.99 -15.63 2.31
CA PRO A 109 4.56 -15.66 2.05
C PRO A 109 3.87 -15.20 3.34
N TYR A 110 2.89 -14.34 3.22
CA TYR A 110 2.18 -13.68 4.32
C TYR A 110 2.36 -14.38 5.67
N PRO A 111 2.71 -13.67 6.74
CA PRO A 111 2.83 -14.31 8.04
C PRO A 111 1.60 -15.19 8.23
N GLU A 112 1.79 -16.47 8.53
CA GLU A 112 0.76 -17.51 8.67
C GLU A 112 -0.37 -17.14 9.65
N SER A 113 -0.27 -16.02 10.23
CA SER A 113 -1.20 -15.22 11.04
C SER A 113 -0.41 -14.01 11.49
N CYS A 114 -1.03 -12.90 11.84
CA CYS A 114 -0.36 -11.77 12.50
C CYS A 114 0.24 -12.21 13.86
N LYS A 115 1.29 -13.03 13.83
CA LYS A 115 1.97 -13.53 15.06
C LYS A 115 2.64 -12.41 15.84
N GLU A 116 2.84 -11.25 15.19
CA GLU A 116 3.41 -10.04 15.77
C GLU A 116 2.42 -8.88 15.58
N ILE A 117 1.23 -9.05 16.15
CA ILE A 117 0.24 -7.97 16.16
C ILE A 117 0.77 -6.82 17.04
N ASP A 118 0.83 -5.62 16.46
CA ASP A 118 1.08 -4.41 17.23
C ASP A 118 -0.18 -4.06 18.05
N GLU A 119 -0.14 -4.33 19.35
CA GLU A 119 -1.24 -4.13 20.30
C GLU A 119 -1.72 -2.68 20.42
N TYR A 120 -0.96 -1.72 19.91
CA TYR A 120 -1.27 -0.28 19.98
C TYR A 120 -1.37 0.36 18.58
N LYS A 121 -1.66 -0.45 17.56
CA LYS A 121 -1.84 0.00 16.19
C LYS A 121 -3.27 -0.18 15.72
N ILE A 122 -3.78 0.86 15.08
CA ILE A 122 -5.09 0.87 14.43
C ILE A 122 -4.88 0.95 12.91
N SER A 123 -5.35 -0.05 12.20
CA SER A 123 -5.38 -0.07 10.75
C SER A 123 -6.73 0.48 10.27
N PHE A 124 -6.73 1.61 9.56
CA PHE A 124 -7.93 2.16 8.93
C PHE A 124 -8.02 1.63 7.50
N MET A 125 -8.99 0.79 7.23
CA MET A 125 -9.21 0.15 5.94
C MET A 125 -10.60 0.47 5.41
N GLY A 126 -10.69 1.24 4.34
CA GLY A 126 -11.99 1.70 3.87
C GLY A 126 -11.95 2.39 2.52
N SER A 127 -12.85 3.36 2.34
CA SER A 127 -13.02 4.13 1.11
C SER A 127 -12.60 5.59 1.27
N SER A 128 -13.07 6.47 0.38
CA SER A 128 -12.65 7.86 0.28
C SER A 128 -12.78 8.68 1.59
N VAL A 129 -13.84 8.48 2.35
CA VAL A 129 -14.03 9.20 3.62
C VAL A 129 -13.01 8.76 4.66
N CYS A 130 -12.78 7.46 4.76
CA CYS A 130 -11.76 6.89 5.64
C CYS A 130 -10.34 7.30 5.21
N TYR A 131 -10.11 7.39 3.89
CA TYR A 131 -8.87 7.91 3.32
C TYR A 131 -8.58 9.35 3.79
N GLY A 132 -9.60 10.18 3.92
CA GLY A 132 -9.51 11.60 4.24
C GLY A 132 -9.79 12.52 3.05
N THR A 133 -10.41 11.98 1.97
CA THR A 133 -10.72 12.78 0.78
C THR A 133 -11.57 14.00 1.15
N GLY A 134 -11.09 15.19 0.75
CA GLY A 134 -11.73 16.47 1.04
C GLY A 134 -11.32 17.11 2.38
N ALA A 135 -10.55 16.41 3.20
CA ALA A 135 -9.91 17.02 4.35
C ALA A 135 -8.64 17.77 3.93
N THR A 136 -8.24 18.79 4.70
CA THR A 136 -7.00 19.54 4.45
C THR A 136 -5.81 18.58 4.51
N ASN A 137 -5.04 18.49 3.42
CA ASN A 137 -3.89 17.58 3.27
C ASN A 137 -4.24 16.10 3.52
N ASP A 138 -5.45 15.67 3.18
CA ASP A 138 -5.99 14.34 3.45
C ASP A 138 -5.94 13.94 4.94
N TYR A 139 -5.84 14.94 5.84
CA TYR A 139 -5.80 14.74 7.28
C TYR A 139 -7.23 14.54 7.82
N GLY A 140 -7.80 13.37 7.48
CA GLY A 140 -9.14 12.99 7.85
C GLY A 140 -9.26 12.40 9.26
N TYR A 141 -10.46 11.90 9.59
CA TYR A 141 -10.79 11.42 10.93
C TYR A 141 -9.86 10.29 11.43
N ALA A 142 -9.30 9.48 10.56
CA ALA A 142 -8.38 8.41 10.93
C ALA A 142 -7.14 8.95 11.68
N TYR A 143 -6.55 10.01 11.18
CA TYR A 143 -5.41 10.67 11.81
C TYR A 143 -5.81 11.48 13.04
N ILE A 144 -6.92 12.23 12.95
CA ILE A 144 -7.45 13.01 14.08
C ILE A 144 -7.74 12.10 15.28
N TYR A 145 -8.38 10.94 15.03
CA TYR A 145 -8.69 9.98 16.09
C TYR A 145 -7.42 9.46 16.77
N THR A 146 -6.40 9.13 16.00
CA THR A 146 -5.13 8.64 16.54
C THR A 146 -4.40 9.72 17.34
N ASP A 147 -4.41 10.95 16.88
CA ASP A 147 -3.80 12.05 17.63
C ASP A 147 -4.53 12.34 18.95
N LEU A 148 -5.85 12.19 18.96
CA LEU A 148 -6.62 12.27 20.20
C LEU A 148 -6.26 11.13 21.17
N LEU A 149 -6.04 9.91 20.67
CA LEU A 149 -5.55 8.80 21.50
C LEU A 149 -4.15 9.07 22.05
N LYS A 150 -3.25 9.63 21.24
CA LYS A 150 -1.91 10.01 21.68
C LYS A 150 -1.94 11.10 22.77
N GLN A 151 -2.85 12.08 22.65
CA GLN A 151 -3.03 13.12 23.65
C GLN A 151 -3.51 12.60 25.00
N ARG A 152 -4.27 11.49 25.01
CA ARG A 152 -4.72 10.81 26.22
C ARG A 152 -3.68 9.85 26.80
N LYS A 153 -2.42 10.12 26.60
CA LYS A 153 -1.28 9.27 26.99
C LYS A 153 -1.29 8.90 28.49
N GLN A 154 -1.76 9.79 29.38
CA GLN A 154 -1.86 9.51 30.81
C GLN A 154 -2.96 8.48 31.14
N GLU A 155 -4.05 8.46 30.39
CA GLU A 155 -5.14 7.49 30.54
C GLU A 155 -4.77 6.12 29.94
N ASN A 156 -3.91 6.12 28.93
CA ASN A 156 -3.47 4.91 28.19
C ASN A 156 -2.15 4.32 28.71
N ILE A 157 -1.75 4.63 29.94
CA ILE A 157 -0.59 4.04 30.62
C ILE A 157 0.72 4.16 29.80
N GLY A 158 0.93 5.33 29.17
CA GLY A 158 2.17 5.64 28.44
C GLY A 158 2.40 4.86 27.16
N LYS A 159 1.37 4.26 26.56
CA LYS A 159 1.45 3.53 25.30
C LYS A 159 1.40 4.48 24.11
N ASP A 160 2.23 4.21 23.12
CA ASP A 160 2.30 5.02 21.91
C ASP A 160 1.40 4.39 20.83
N TRP A 161 0.20 4.95 20.68
CA TRP A 161 -0.71 4.55 19.61
C TRP A 161 -0.15 4.96 18.24
N THR A 162 -0.19 4.02 17.31
CA THR A 162 0.17 4.24 15.91
C THR A 162 -1.03 4.02 15.00
N THR A 163 -0.97 4.54 13.78
CA THR A 163 -2.05 4.41 12.80
C THR A 163 -1.47 4.15 11.43
N SER A 164 -2.05 3.19 10.76
CA SER A 164 -1.93 3.04 9.31
C SER A 164 -3.27 3.35 8.66
N ASN A 165 -3.25 4.17 7.63
CA ASN A 165 -4.44 4.41 6.81
C ASN A 165 -4.24 3.76 5.45
N ILE A 166 -4.74 2.53 5.33
CA ILE A 166 -4.70 1.69 4.12
C ILE A 166 -6.03 1.77 3.34
N SER A 167 -6.75 2.88 3.46
CA SER A 167 -7.99 3.12 2.74
C SER A 167 -7.75 3.54 1.30
N ILE A 168 -8.64 3.17 0.39
CA ILE A 168 -8.59 3.53 -1.03
C ILE A 168 -9.93 4.12 -1.46
N GLY A 169 -9.92 5.29 -2.10
CA GLY A 169 -11.12 5.96 -2.59
C GLY A 169 -11.94 5.06 -3.53
N GLY A 170 -13.27 5.10 -3.38
CA GLY A 170 -14.18 4.33 -4.24
C GLY A 170 -14.33 2.85 -3.90
N ASN A 171 -13.57 2.31 -2.93
CA ASN A 171 -13.64 0.88 -2.61
C ASN A 171 -15.03 0.47 -2.12
N THR A 172 -15.52 -0.65 -2.65
CA THR A 172 -16.63 -1.45 -2.14
C THR A 172 -16.13 -2.45 -1.10
N THR A 173 -17.05 -3.13 -0.40
CA THR A 173 -16.68 -4.22 0.51
C THR A 173 -15.94 -5.35 -0.20
N GLN A 174 -16.34 -5.69 -1.43
CA GLN A 174 -15.66 -6.72 -2.21
C GLN A 174 -14.22 -6.31 -2.56
N MET A 175 -14.00 -5.07 -2.99
CA MET A 175 -12.65 -4.57 -3.29
C MET A 175 -11.74 -4.59 -2.05
N VAL A 176 -12.29 -4.35 -0.87
CA VAL A 176 -11.53 -4.46 0.39
C VAL A 176 -11.24 -5.92 0.71
N LEU A 177 -12.19 -6.84 0.52
CA LEU A 177 -11.96 -8.29 0.66
C LEU A 177 -10.84 -8.79 -0.25
N ASP A 178 -10.83 -8.34 -1.51
CA ASP A 178 -9.85 -8.78 -2.52
C ASP A 178 -8.39 -8.38 -2.18
N ARG A 179 -8.22 -7.34 -1.33
CA ARG A 179 -6.90 -6.86 -0.89
C ARG A 179 -6.64 -7.05 0.61
N TRP A 180 -7.55 -7.71 1.31
CA TRP A 180 -7.53 -7.85 2.77
C TRP A 180 -6.23 -8.49 3.29
N GLU A 181 -5.83 -9.62 2.71
CA GLU A 181 -4.59 -10.31 3.10
C GLU A 181 -3.36 -9.46 2.78
N ARG A 182 -3.30 -8.94 1.57
CA ARG A 182 -2.17 -8.13 1.11
C ARG A 182 -1.93 -6.90 1.98
N ASP A 183 -3.00 -6.21 2.35
CA ASP A 183 -2.89 -4.89 2.98
C ASP A 183 -3.02 -4.97 4.50
N LEU A 184 -4.05 -5.65 5.02
CA LEU A 184 -4.31 -5.67 6.46
C LEU A 184 -3.38 -6.61 7.22
N LEU A 185 -3.14 -7.83 6.73
CA LEU A 185 -2.22 -8.76 7.40
C LEU A 185 -0.79 -8.24 7.43
N ARG A 186 -0.35 -7.51 6.42
CA ARG A 186 0.96 -6.85 6.45
C ARG A 186 1.04 -5.71 7.43
N ASP A 187 -0.06 -5.02 7.63
CA ASP A 187 -0.12 -3.88 8.53
C ASP A 187 -0.10 -4.32 9.99
N CYS A 188 -0.60 -5.51 10.29
CA CYS A 188 -0.60 -6.18 11.60
C CYS A 188 -0.99 -5.28 12.78
N GLY A 189 -1.95 -4.38 12.59
CA GLY A 189 -2.55 -3.63 13.70
C GLY A 189 -3.47 -4.52 14.53
N ARG A 190 -3.49 -4.34 15.85
CA ARG A 190 -4.42 -5.04 16.75
C ARG A 190 -5.88 -4.71 16.44
N TYR A 191 -6.13 -3.50 15.99
CA TYR A 191 -7.46 -3.00 15.70
C TYR A 191 -7.60 -2.67 14.23
N VAL A 192 -8.73 -3.04 13.63
CA VAL A 192 -9.09 -2.57 12.30
C VAL A 192 -10.36 -1.74 12.34
N PHE A 193 -10.32 -0.60 11.69
CA PHE A 193 -11.50 0.25 11.48
C PHE A 193 -11.91 0.18 10.01
N TYR A 194 -13.04 -0.46 9.73
CA TYR A 194 -13.60 -0.53 8.39
C TYR A 194 -14.46 0.69 8.08
N GLY A 195 -13.88 1.65 7.37
CA GLY A 195 -14.53 2.90 6.96
C GLY A 195 -15.11 2.83 5.55
N LEU A 196 -16.13 2.00 5.34
CA LEU A 196 -16.77 1.78 4.04
C LEU A 196 -18.10 2.53 3.90
N SER A 197 -18.46 2.85 2.66
CA SER A 197 -19.69 3.56 2.34
C SER A 197 -20.63 2.66 1.52
N LEU A 198 -21.88 2.55 1.98
CA LEU A 198 -22.94 1.89 1.21
C LEU A 198 -23.13 2.54 -0.18
N GLY A 199 -22.83 3.85 -0.31
CA GLY A 199 -22.91 4.55 -1.59
C GLY A 199 -21.99 3.96 -2.64
N ASN A 200 -20.82 3.46 -2.27
CA ASN A 200 -19.88 2.85 -3.22
C ASN A 200 -20.39 1.51 -3.78
N GLU A 201 -21.20 0.76 -3.02
CA GLU A 201 -21.80 -0.48 -3.50
C GLU A 201 -22.78 -0.25 -4.66
N ARG A 202 -23.29 0.97 -4.81
CA ARG A 202 -24.18 1.38 -5.92
C ARG A 202 -23.42 1.83 -7.16
N ASN A 203 -22.13 2.04 -7.07
CA ASN A 203 -21.30 2.36 -8.23
C ASN A 203 -21.43 1.19 -9.22
N ASN A 204 -21.67 1.47 -10.48
CA ASN A 204 -21.93 0.52 -11.56
C ASN A 204 -23.42 0.12 -11.75
N GLY A 205 -24.37 0.92 -11.25
CA GLY A 205 -25.80 0.72 -11.52
C GLY A 205 -26.46 -0.39 -10.71
N THR A 206 -25.81 -0.88 -9.65
CA THR A 206 -26.39 -1.87 -8.77
C THR A 206 -27.65 -1.32 -8.09
N GLN A 207 -28.74 -2.08 -8.12
CA GLN A 207 -30.00 -1.71 -7.45
C GLN A 207 -29.78 -1.54 -5.94
N THR A 208 -30.49 -0.61 -5.32
CA THR A 208 -30.29 -0.22 -3.91
C THR A 208 -30.38 -1.41 -2.94
N ASP A 209 -31.37 -2.28 -3.10
CA ASP A 209 -31.56 -3.45 -2.23
C ASP A 209 -30.43 -4.47 -2.40
N GLN A 210 -29.95 -4.65 -3.62
CA GLN A 210 -28.83 -5.53 -3.88
C GLN A 210 -27.53 -4.93 -3.33
N ALA A 211 -27.32 -3.63 -3.45
CA ALA A 211 -26.19 -2.93 -2.87
C ALA A 211 -26.14 -3.08 -1.34
N ALA A 212 -27.29 -2.94 -0.67
CA ALA A 212 -27.40 -3.15 0.76
C ALA A 212 -27.05 -4.59 1.18
N LYS A 213 -27.53 -5.58 0.43
CA LYS A 213 -27.19 -7.00 0.68
C LYS A 213 -25.71 -7.28 0.45
N ASN A 214 -25.11 -6.72 -0.60
CA ASN A 214 -23.69 -6.87 -0.88
C ASN A 214 -22.85 -6.25 0.24
N TYR A 215 -23.22 -5.05 0.68
CA TYR A 215 -22.57 -4.36 1.79
C TYR A 215 -22.63 -5.18 3.09
N GLU A 216 -23.81 -5.63 3.47
CA GLU A 216 -24.01 -6.44 4.68
C GLU A 216 -23.19 -7.74 4.63
N LYS A 217 -23.25 -8.45 3.50
CA LYS A 217 -22.50 -9.69 3.30
C LYS A 217 -20.99 -9.43 3.39
N GLY A 218 -20.52 -8.41 2.69
CA GLY A 218 -19.08 -8.07 2.66
C GLY A 218 -18.58 -7.64 4.04
N MET A 219 -19.30 -6.78 4.75
CA MET A 219 -18.94 -6.37 6.10
C MET A 219 -18.89 -7.54 7.09
N LYS A 220 -19.87 -8.43 7.05
CA LYS A 220 -19.87 -9.65 7.88
C LYS A 220 -18.65 -10.54 7.59
N GLN A 221 -18.24 -10.63 6.32
CA GLN A 221 -17.07 -11.41 5.93
C GLN A 221 -15.79 -10.75 6.42
N LEU A 222 -15.62 -9.44 6.24
CA LEU A 222 -14.45 -8.68 6.72
C LEU A 222 -14.27 -8.81 8.23
N ILE A 223 -15.35 -8.68 9.00
CA ILE A 223 -15.31 -8.84 10.48
C ILE A 223 -14.89 -10.26 10.86
N ARG A 224 -15.47 -11.29 10.23
CA ARG A 224 -15.12 -12.69 10.53
C ARG A 224 -13.66 -13.01 10.17
N GLN A 225 -13.15 -12.48 9.07
CA GLN A 225 -11.74 -12.65 8.68
C GLN A 225 -10.81 -11.99 9.71
N ALA A 226 -11.11 -10.77 10.14
CA ALA A 226 -10.34 -10.09 11.17
C ALA A 226 -10.33 -10.88 12.50
N ASP A 227 -11.49 -11.28 12.98
CA ASP A 227 -11.65 -12.08 14.19
C ASP A 227 -10.89 -13.42 14.12
N SER A 228 -10.91 -14.10 12.98
CA SER A 228 -10.24 -15.39 12.79
C SER A 228 -8.70 -15.34 12.94
N VAL A 229 -8.11 -14.17 12.83
CA VAL A 229 -6.66 -13.94 13.02
C VAL A 229 -6.35 -13.09 14.24
N GLY A 230 -7.34 -12.83 15.08
CA GLY A 230 -7.20 -12.09 16.33
C GLY A 230 -7.10 -10.58 16.17
N ILE A 231 -7.49 -10.02 15.03
CA ILE A 231 -7.65 -8.57 14.84
C ILE A 231 -9.07 -8.17 15.30
N VAL A 232 -9.15 -7.12 16.12
CA VAL A 232 -10.39 -6.62 16.72
C VAL A 232 -11.01 -5.49 15.92
#